data_99fcff7403609181bd97a993f06bf9be
#
_entry.id   99fcff7403609181bd97a993f06bf9be
#
_cell.length_a   1.000
_cell.length_b   1.000
_cell.length_c   1.000
_cell.angle_alpha   90.00
_cell.angle_beta   90.00
_cell.angle_gamma   90.00
#
_symmetry.space_group_name_H-M   'P 1'
#
loop_
_entity.id
_entity.type
_entity.pdbx_description
1 polymer ?
#
loop_
_entity_poly.entity_id
_entity_poly.type
_entity_poly.pdbx_seq_one_letter_code
_entity_poly.pdbx_strand_id
1 'polypeptide(L)'
;MPNQPPPGGPVIELSGATKRFRSARGAVHTAVRDLDLTVAAGEFVAVVGPTGCGKSTTLSLVSGLEPPSRGRVLVHGEPVAGIPGGVGYMFQHDAVLPWRTVLDNVATGPRYRGASKREARERARDWVARVGLDGFEGYYPHQLSGGMRKRVALAQTLVNEPTVLLMDEPFSALDVQTRGLMQDELLRLWSGSGAAVVFVTHDLEEAVVLADRVVVMTAGPATIKGSFPVPLDRPRDAEEVRLTAGFLDIYREVWDSLREEVQITRQRGAGRAA
;
A
#
# COMPACT_ATOMS: atom_id res chain seq x y z
N MET A 1 17.66 -20.89 6.29
CA MET A 1 16.71 -21.10 7.44
C MET A 1 15.50 -20.24 7.15
N PRO A 2 14.25 -20.72 7.23
CA PRO A 2 13.09 -19.88 7.02
C PRO A 2 13.06 -18.79 8.10
N ASN A 3 12.84 -17.56 7.66
CA ASN A 3 12.80 -16.35 8.46
C ASN A 3 11.74 -16.52 9.56
N GLN A 4 12.16 -16.64 10.82
CA GLN A 4 11.22 -16.63 11.95
C GLN A 4 10.58 -15.23 12.02
N PRO A 5 9.25 -15.13 12.13
CA PRO A 5 8.61 -13.85 12.37
C PRO A 5 9.12 -13.29 13.71
N PRO A 6 9.22 -11.95 13.84
CA PRO A 6 9.60 -11.31 15.09
C PRO A 6 8.64 -11.69 16.23
N PRO A 7 9.04 -11.57 17.52
CA PRO A 7 8.26 -11.98 18.67
C PRO A 7 7.01 -11.10 18.85
N GLY A 8 5.92 -11.56 18.27
CA GLY A 8 4.59 -10.97 18.22
C GLY A 8 3.95 -11.54 16.96
N GLY A 9 2.82 -12.24 17.06
CA GLY A 9 2.17 -12.85 15.90
C GLY A 9 1.94 -11.86 14.76
N PRO A 10 1.57 -12.33 13.54
CA PRO A 10 1.35 -11.45 12.41
C PRO A 10 0.22 -10.46 12.69
N VAL A 11 0.44 -9.19 12.31
CA VAL A 11 -0.58 -8.13 12.40
C VAL A 11 -1.64 -8.30 11.31
N ILE A 12 -1.22 -8.80 10.14
CA ILE A 12 -2.12 -9.14 9.03
C ILE A 12 -1.93 -10.63 8.71
N GLU A 13 -3.03 -11.37 8.61
CA GLU A 13 -3.03 -12.76 8.18
C GLU A 13 -4.16 -13.02 7.18
N LEU A 14 -3.81 -13.49 5.99
CA LEU A 14 -4.74 -14.08 5.04
C LEU A 14 -4.45 -15.58 4.98
N SER A 15 -5.47 -16.43 5.15
CA SER A 15 -5.34 -17.89 5.11
C SER A 15 -6.35 -18.46 4.13
N GLY A 16 -5.88 -18.99 3.00
CA GLY A 16 -6.69 -19.52 1.91
C GLY A 16 -7.70 -18.50 1.37
N ALA A 17 -7.38 -17.20 1.45
CA ALA A 17 -8.32 -16.15 1.12
C ALA A 17 -8.65 -16.16 -0.37
N THR A 18 -9.94 -16.27 -0.70
CA THR A 18 -10.46 -16.29 -2.08
C THR A 18 -11.52 -15.22 -2.24
N LYS A 19 -11.40 -14.40 -3.29
CA LYS A 19 -12.43 -13.42 -3.65
C LYS A 19 -12.97 -13.66 -5.04
N ARG A 20 -14.30 -13.75 -5.11
CA ARG A 20 -15.07 -13.87 -6.34
C ARG A 20 -16.02 -12.71 -6.46
N PHE A 21 -16.04 -12.11 -7.63
CA PHE A 21 -17.03 -11.09 -7.99
C PHE A 21 -18.05 -11.68 -8.95
N ARG A 22 -19.30 -11.30 -8.78
CA ARG A 22 -20.39 -11.68 -9.68
C ARG A 22 -20.76 -10.48 -10.53
N SER A 23 -20.65 -10.59 -11.84
CA SER A 23 -21.08 -9.53 -12.76
C SER A 23 -22.61 -9.40 -12.77
N ALA A 24 -23.13 -8.27 -13.24
CA ALA A 24 -24.57 -8.07 -13.42
C ALA A 24 -25.22 -9.12 -14.36
N ARG A 25 -24.43 -9.74 -15.25
CA ARG A 25 -24.87 -10.81 -16.16
C ARG A 25 -24.72 -12.21 -15.56
N GLY A 26 -24.42 -12.33 -14.26
CA GLY A 26 -24.27 -13.59 -13.54
C GLY A 26 -22.91 -14.30 -13.70
N ALA A 27 -22.03 -13.84 -14.56
CA ALA A 27 -20.70 -14.44 -14.69
C ALA A 27 -19.88 -14.22 -13.41
N VAL A 28 -19.17 -15.27 -12.97
CA VAL A 28 -18.31 -15.24 -11.78
C VAL A 28 -16.86 -15.05 -12.21
N HIS A 29 -16.23 -13.99 -11.73
CA HIS A 29 -14.81 -13.73 -11.89
C HIS A 29 -14.09 -13.96 -10.54
N THR A 30 -13.07 -14.80 -10.53
CA THR A 30 -12.21 -15.00 -9.36
C THR A 30 -11.01 -14.06 -9.49
N ALA A 31 -10.92 -13.07 -8.62
CA ALA A 31 -9.81 -12.13 -8.61
C ALA A 31 -8.60 -12.68 -7.85
N VAL A 32 -8.85 -13.27 -6.67
CA VAL A 32 -7.84 -13.85 -5.78
C VAL A 32 -8.27 -15.27 -5.43
N ARG A 33 -7.34 -16.22 -5.40
CA ARG A 33 -7.59 -17.62 -5.09
C ARG A 33 -6.55 -18.16 -4.11
N ASP A 34 -7.05 -18.75 -3.02
CA ASP A 34 -6.25 -19.46 -2.01
C ASP A 34 -4.98 -18.67 -1.65
N LEU A 35 -5.16 -17.39 -1.32
CA LEU A 35 -4.07 -16.47 -0.99
C LEU A 35 -3.70 -16.63 0.47
N ASP A 36 -2.42 -16.95 0.72
CA ASP A 36 -1.80 -16.99 2.04
C ASP A 36 -0.77 -15.86 2.15
N LEU A 37 -0.98 -14.92 3.07
CA LEU A 37 -0.08 -13.80 3.30
C LEU A 37 -0.07 -13.45 4.78
N THR A 38 1.12 -13.30 5.35
CA THR A 38 1.30 -12.75 6.71
C THR A 38 2.16 -11.51 6.65
N VAL A 39 1.86 -10.53 7.50
CA VAL A 39 2.69 -9.33 7.67
C VAL A 39 2.87 -9.07 9.17
N ALA A 40 4.12 -8.92 9.59
CA ALA A 40 4.47 -8.66 10.98
C ALA A 40 4.31 -7.16 11.34
N ALA A 41 4.25 -6.85 12.63
CA ALA A 41 4.31 -5.47 13.10
C ALA A 41 5.62 -4.81 12.67
N GLY A 42 5.55 -3.59 12.16
CA GLY A 42 6.72 -2.86 11.67
C GLY A 42 7.36 -3.43 10.41
N GLU A 43 6.72 -4.41 9.73
CA GLU A 43 7.21 -4.95 8.46
C GLU A 43 6.63 -4.14 7.28
N PHE A 44 7.47 -3.79 6.33
CA PHE A 44 7.06 -3.17 5.07
C PHE A 44 7.07 -4.24 3.96
N VAL A 45 5.89 -4.69 3.52
CA VAL A 45 5.72 -5.67 2.46
C VAL A 45 5.25 -4.98 1.18
N ALA A 46 6.03 -5.10 0.11
CA ALA A 46 5.58 -4.70 -1.23
C ALA A 46 4.93 -5.88 -1.95
N VAL A 47 3.81 -5.63 -2.61
CA VAL A 47 3.09 -6.61 -3.42
C VAL A 47 3.14 -6.18 -4.88
N VAL A 48 3.79 -6.98 -5.71
CA VAL A 48 3.94 -6.74 -7.14
C VAL A 48 3.26 -7.83 -7.96
N GLY A 49 2.89 -7.52 -9.18
CA GLY A 49 2.23 -8.47 -10.08
C GLY A 49 1.64 -7.78 -11.31
N PRO A 50 1.21 -8.53 -12.32
CA PRO A 50 0.63 -7.95 -13.54
C PRO A 50 -0.58 -7.08 -13.26
N THR A 51 -0.86 -6.14 -14.17
CA THR A 51 -2.05 -5.29 -14.08
C THR A 51 -3.32 -6.14 -14.08
N GLY A 52 -4.24 -5.85 -13.16
CA GLY A 52 -5.51 -6.56 -13.03
C GLY A 52 -5.41 -7.95 -12.41
N CYS A 53 -4.25 -8.38 -11.88
CA CYS A 53 -4.13 -9.71 -11.27
C CYS A 53 -4.89 -9.87 -9.95
N GLY A 54 -5.13 -8.80 -9.18
CA GLY A 54 -5.84 -8.87 -7.89
C GLY A 54 -5.17 -8.15 -6.73
N LYS A 55 -4.12 -7.36 -6.96
CA LYS A 55 -3.38 -6.61 -5.92
C LYS A 55 -4.29 -5.72 -5.07
N SER A 56 -5.05 -4.82 -5.69
CA SER A 56 -6.00 -3.94 -5.00
C SER A 56 -7.12 -4.71 -4.31
N THR A 57 -7.51 -5.89 -4.87
CA THR A 57 -8.47 -6.78 -4.21
C THR A 57 -7.90 -7.33 -2.90
N THR A 58 -6.60 -7.65 -2.86
CA THR A 58 -5.94 -8.09 -1.63
C THR A 58 -5.98 -7.00 -0.55
N LEU A 59 -5.69 -5.74 -0.93
CA LEU A 59 -5.85 -4.61 0.00
C LEU A 59 -7.29 -4.43 0.47
N SER A 60 -8.27 -4.60 -0.45
CA SER A 60 -9.70 -4.51 -0.10
C SER A 60 -10.15 -5.58 0.89
N LEU A 61 -9.57 -6.79 0.81
CA LEU A 61 -9.81 -7.85 1.79
C LEU A 61 -9.27 -7.49 3.17
N VAL A 62 -8.03 -6.96 3.25
CA VAL A 62 -7.39 -6.57 4.52
C VAL A 62 -8.09 -5.36 5.13
N SER A 63 -8.52 -4.39 4.33
CA SER A 63 -9.24 -3.19 4.82
C SER A 63 -10.69 -3.46 5.22
N GLY A 64 -11.23 -4.64 4.89
CA GLY A 64 -12.63 -4.98 5.15
C GLY A 64 -13.62 -4.30 4.21
N LEU A 65 -13.15 -3.61 3.15
CA LEU A 65 -14.02 -3.06 2.10
C LEU A 65 -14.70 -4.18 1.30
N GLU A 66 -14.05 -5.34 1.20
CA GLU A 66 -14.59 -6.52 0.57
C GLU A 66 -14.42 -7.75 1.48
N PRO A 67 -15.48 -8.49 1.80
CA PRO A 67 -15.35 -9.73 2.55
C PRO A 67 -14.77 -10.84 1.63
N PRO A 68 -13.98 -11.79 2.17
CA PRO A 68 -13.55 -12.95 1.41
C PRO A 68 -14.74 -13.84 1.05
N SER A 69 -14.69 -14.47 -0.13
CA SER A 69 -15.70 -15.48 -0.55
C SER A 69 -15.43 -16.85 0.08
N ARG A 70 -14.17 -17.13 0.43
CA ARG A 70 -13.67 -18.30 1.17
C ARG A 70 -12.39 -17.92 1.90
N GLY A 71 -11.97 -18.77 2.85
CA GLY A 71 -10.80 -18.52 3.68
C GLY A 71 -11.09 -17.47 4.76
N ARG A 72 -10.04 -16.93 5.35
CA ARG A 72 -10.15 -15.93 6.42
C ARG A 72 -9.13 -14.83 6.25
N VAL A 73 -9.45 -13.67 6.81
CA VAL A 73 -8.58 -12.51 6.91
C VAL A 73 -8.62 -12.04 8.35
N LEU A 74 -7.46 -11.92 8.98
CA LEU A 74 -7.32 -11.40 10.33
C LEU A 74 -6.48 -10.12 10.29
N VAL A 75 -6.85 -9.15 11.13
CA VAL A 75 -6.05 -7.95 11.42
C VAL A 75 -5.96 -7.86 12.94
N HIS A 76 -4.74 -7.77 13.48
CA HIS A 76 -4.47 -7.85 14.93
C HIS A 76 -5.03 -9.13 15.59
N GLY A 77 -5.05 -10.25 14.86
CA GLY A 77 -5.61 -11.52 15.35
C GLY A 77 -7.13 -11.62 15.29
N GLU A 78 -7.84 -10.52 14.98
CA GLU A 78 -9.30 -10.48 14.90
C GLU A 78 -9.80 -10.66 13.47
N PRO A 79 -10.88 -11.45 13.24
CA PRO A 79 -11.48 -11.59 11.93
C PRO A 79 -11.98 -10.25 11.39
N VAL A 80 -11.65 -9.97 10.12
CA VAL A 80 -12.10 -8.76 9.43
C VAL A 80 -13.58 -8.88 9.10
N ALA A 81 -14.41 -8.14 9.83
CA ALA A 81 -15.86 -8.02 9.64
C ALA A 81 -16.24 -6.53 9.52
N GLY A 82 -16.06 -5.96 8.33
CA GLY A 82 -16.11 -4.51 8.10
C GLY A 82 -14.74 -3.86 8.27
N ILE A 83 -14.68 -2.53 8.37
CA ILE A 83 -13.40 -1.78 8.43
C ILE A 83 -12.75 -1.95 9.81
N PRO A 84 -11.59 -2.61 9.91
CA PRO A 84 -10.93 -2.80 11.21
C PRO A 84 -10.37 -1.48 11.76
N GLY A 85 -10.32 -1.38 13.09
CA GLY A 85 -9.65 -0.26 13.75
C GLY A 85 -8.13 -0.25 13.46
N GLY A 86 -7.53 0.94 13.45
CA GLY A 86 -6.08 1.08 13.26
C GLY A 86 -5.59 0.89 11.82
N VAL A 87 -6.47 0.68 10.84
CA VAL A 87 -6.11 0.60 9.43
C VAL A 87 -6.19 1.98 8.77
N GLY A 88 -5.10 2.39 8.12
CA GLY A 88 -5.03 3.51 7.20
C GLY A 88 -4.99 3.01 5.76
N TYR A 89 -5.71 3.66 4.84
CA TYR A 89 -5.73 3.29 3.43
C TYR A 89 -5.40 4.50 2.55
N MET A 90 -4.36 4.38 1.74
CA MET A 90 -4.01 5.35 0.71
C MET A 90 -4.37 4.79 -0.66
N PHE A 91 -5.36 5.41 -1.30
CA PHE A 91 -5.87 4.98 -2.60
C PHE A 91 -4.95 5.43 -3.74
N GLN A 92 -5.05 4.75 -4.88
CA GLN A 92 -4.36 5.11 -6.12
C GLN A 92 -4.69 6.55 -6.55
N HIS A 93 -5.97 6.90 -6.52
CA HIS A 93 -6.42 8.28 -6.73
C HIS A 93 -6.46 9.02 -5.40
N ASP A 94 -6.12 10.30 -5.43
CA ASP A 94 -6.11 11.12 -4.23
C ASP A 94 -7.53 11.21 -3.63
N ALA A 95 -7.72 10.64 -2.44
CA ALA A 95 -8.97 10.75 -1.69
C ALA A 95 -9.08 12.10 -0.96
N VAL A 96 -8.48 13.15 -1.53
CA VAL A 96 -8.53 14.52 -1.02
C VAL A 96 -9.84 15.16 -1.41
N LEU A 97 -10.57 15.68 -0.43
CA LEU A 97 -11.89 16.30 -0.63
C LEU A 97 -11.72 17.68 -1.30
N PRO A 98 -12.20 17.88 -2.55
CA PRO A 98 -11.88 19.07 -3.33
C PRO A 98 -12.51 20.36 -2.77
N TRP A 99 -13.56 20.26 -1.95
CA TRP A 99 -14.23 21.38 -1.30
C TRP A 99 -13.69 21.71 0.10
N ARG A 100 -12.64 21.04 0.56
CA ARG A 100 -11.97 21.29 1.84
C ARG A 100 -10.56 21.81 1.61
N THR A 101 -10.11 22.66 2.53
CA THR A 101 -8.72 23.12 2.56
C THR A 101 -7.77 21.98 2.92
N VAL A 102 -6.46 22.15 2.75
CA VAL A 102 -5.41 21.21 3.18
C VAL A 102 -5.63 20.83 4.65
N LEU A 103 -5.72 21.83 5.53
CA LEU A 103 -5.90 21.60 6.97
C LEU A 103 -7.18 20.80 7.28
N ASP A 104 -8.29 21.16 6.65
CA ASP A 104 -9.58 20.49 6.90
C ASP A 104 -9.64 19.09 6.27
N ASN A 105 -8.87 18.83 5.21
CA ASN A 105 -8.66 17.49 4.67
C ASN A 105 -7.95 16.60 5.69
N VAL A 106 -6.80 17.02 6.18
CA VAL A 106 -6.03 16.27 7.17
C VAL A 106 -6.80 16.09 8.48
N ALA A 107 -7.54 17.13 8.93
CA ALA A 107 -8.36 17.06 10.14
C ALA A 107 -9.59 16.14 10.03
N THR A 108 -9.92 15.66 8.83
CA THR A 108 -11.12 14.85 8.58
C THR A 108 -11.13 13.56 9.39
N GLY A 109 -10.04 12.79 9.35
CA GLY A 109 -9.94 11.50 10.04
C GLY A 109 -10.14 11.61 11.58
N PRO A 110 -9.36 12.45 12.27
CA PRO A 110 -9.54 12.69 13.71
C PRO A 110 -10.96 13.15 14.06
N ARG A 111 -11.59 14.01 13.22
CA ARG A 111 -12.98 14.46 13.41
C ARG A 111 -13.97 13.31 13.40
N TYR A 112 -13.88 12.41 12.42
CA TYR A 112 -14.76 11.23 12.33
C TYR A 112 -14.53 10.23 13.45
N ARG A 113 -13.35 10.25 14.08
CA ARG A 113 -13.01 9.46 15.27
C ARG A 113 -13.40 10.13 16.59
N GLY A 114 -14.16 11.23 16.56
CA GLY A 114 -14.73 11.89 17.73
C GLY A 114 -13.89 13.01 18.35
N ALA A 115 -12.72 13.36 17.77
CA ALA A 115 -11.95 14.52 18.24
C ALA A 115 -12.74 15.83 18.05
N SER A 116 -12.59 16.80 18.96
CA SER A 116 -13.13 18.13 18.77
C SER A 116 -12.55 18.82 17.55
N LYS A 117 -13.22 19.83 17.00
CA LYS A 117 -12.71 20.59 15.85
C LYS A 117 -11.34 21.21 16.13
N ARG A 118 -11.13 21.68 17.36
CA ARG A 118 -9.86 22.28 17.78
C ARG A 118 -8.74 21.27 17.80
N GLU A 119 -8.93 20.15 18.50
CA GLU A 119 -7.92 19.06 18.57
C GLU A 119 -7.58 18.47 17.22
N ALA A 120 -8.60 18.20 16.38
CA ALA A 120 -8.37 17.68 15.05
C ALA A 120 -7.53 18.62 14.17
N ARG A 121 -7.78 19.94 14.28
CA ARG A 121 -6.98 20.93 13.54
C ARG A 121 -5.58 21.12 14.13
N GLU A 122 -5.39 21.01 15.42
CA GLU A 122 -4.07 21.02 16.05
C GLU A 122 -3.23 19.86 15.54
N ARG A 123 -3.73 18.61 15.63
CA ARG A 123 -3.05 17.43 15.07
C ARG A 123 -2.80 17.57 13.57
N ALA A 124 -3.76 18.10 12.82
CA ALA A 124 -3.63 18.30 11.38
C ALA A 124 -2.52 19.29 11.03
N ARG A 125 -2.32 20.39 11.80
CA ARG A 125 -1.21 21.33 11.57
C ARG A 125 0.13 20.66 11.72
N ASP A 126 0.31 19.86 12.77
CA ASP A 126 1.56 19.13 12.99
C ASP A 126 1.88 18.21 11.81
N TRP A 127 0.86 17.53 11.26
CA TRP A 127 1.05 16.65 10.11
C TRP A 127 1.26 17.41 8.80
N VAL A 128 0.60 18.55 8.60
CA VAL A 128 0.83 19.46 7.45
C VAL A 128 2.29 19.94 7.46
N ALA A 129 2.82 20.30 8.64
CA ALA A 129 4.22 20.68 8.80
C ALA A 129 5.16 19.49 8.49
N ARG A 130 4.87 18.28 9.05
CA ARG A 130 5.70 17.07 8.86
C ARG A 130 5.84 16.68 7.40
N VAL A 131 4.80 16.90 6.57
CA VAL A 131 4.84 16.62 5.13
C VAL A 131 5.32 17.82 4.29
N GLY A 132 5.87 18.87 4.93
CA GLY A 132 6.44 20.03 4.26
C GLY A 132 5.43 20.89 3.50
N LEU A 133 4.25 21.08 4.08
CA LEU A 133 3.16 21.90 3.54
C LEU A 133 2.83 23.12 4.43
N ASP A 134 3.82 23.58 5.22
CA ASP A 134 3.66 24.82 6.00
C ASP A 134 3.33 25.99 5.09
N GLY A 135 2.34 26.80 5.50
CA GLY A 135 1.85 27.94 4.74
C GLY A 135 0.79 27.59 3.69
N PHE A 136 0.49 26.30 3.48
CA PHE A 136 -0.53 25.84 2.53
C PHE A 136 -1.83 25.38 3.21
N GLU A 137 -1.99 25.56 4.52
CA GLU A 137 -3.12 25.08 5.32
C GLU A 137 -4.49 25.53 4.79
N GLY A 138 -4.55 26.76 4.27
CA GLY A 138 -5.75 27.38 3.73
C GLY A 138 -6.03 27.09 2.25
N TYR A 139 -5.11 26.42 1.54
CA TYR A 139 -5.25 26.14 0.11
C TYR A 139 -6.22 24.98 -0.14
N TYR A 140 -6.86 25.02 -1.30
CA TYR A 140 -7.72 23.93 -1.78
C TYR A 140 -6.95 23.00 -2.72
N PRO A 141 -7.36 21.72 -2.87
CA PRO A 141 -6.66 20.74 -3.71
C PRO A 141 -6.38 21.18 -5.15
N HIS A 142 -7.27 21.96 -5.76
CA HIS A 142 -7.11 22.47 -7.13
C HIS A 142 -6.01 23.55 -7.25
N GLN A 143 -5.53 24.10 -6.15
CA GLN A 143 -4.44 25.09 -6.09
C GLN A 143 -3.07 24.43 -5.86
N LEU A 144 -3.02 23.11 -5.70
CA LEU A 144 -1.83 22.35 -5.35
C LEU A 144 -1.27 21.58 -6.57
N SER A 145 0.05 21.39 -6.59
CA SER A 145 0.68 20.45 -7.54
C SER A 145 0.28 18.99 -7.24
N GLY A 146 0.55 18.06 -8.16
CA GLY A 146 0.31 16.63 -7.96
C GLY A 146 1.04 16.07 -6.72
N GLY A 147 2.32 16.40 -6.57
CA GLY A 147 3.11 16.00 -5.39
C GLY A 147 2.57 16.58 -4.08
N MET A 148 2.15 17.86 -4.07
CA MET A 148 1.54 18.45 -2.88
C MET A 148 0.22 17.76 -2.50
N ARG A 149 -0.63 17.40 -3.47
CA ARG A 149 -1.85 16.62 -3.18
C ARG A 149 -1.53 15.26 -2.59
N LYS A 150 -0.49 14.57 -3.07
CA LYS A 150 -0.02 13.30 -2.49
C LYS A 150 0.46 13.46 -1.05
N ARG A 151 1.17 14.55 -0.73
CA ARG A 151 1.55 14.88 0.64
C ARG A 151 0.34 15.12 1.55
N VAL A 152 -0.71 15.79 1.04
CA VAL A 152 -1.97 15.94 1.77
C VAL A 152 -2.61 14.58 2.03
N ALA A 153 -2.70 13.70 1.02
CA ALA A 153 -3.26 12.36 1.17
C ALA A 153 -2.46 11.51 2.17
N LEU A 154 -1.12 11.61 2.15
CA LEU A 154 -0.25 10.95 3.12
C LEU A 154 -0.51 11.45 4.54
N ALA A 155 -0.53 12.77 4.75
CA ALA A 155 -0.84 13.38 6.05
C ALA A 155 -2.25 13.00 6.54
N GLN A 156 -3.25 12.99 5.65
CA GLN A 156 -4.64 12.59 5.95
C GLN A 156 -4.74 11.14 6.43
N THR A 157 -3.88 10.27 5.90
CA THR A 157 -3.83 8.86 6.30
C THR A 157 -3.09 8.69 7.63
N LEU A 158 -1.90 9.30 7.75
CA LEU A 158 -1.00 9.13 8.88
C LEU A 158 -1.43 9.89 10.14
N VAL A 159 -2.22 10.97 10.05
CA VAL A 159 -2.72 11.74 11.21
C VAL A 159 -3.53 10.89 12.20
N ASN A 160 -4.02 9.74 11.74
CA ASN A 160 -4.76 8.78 12.57
C ASN A 160 -3.85 7.75 13.24
N GLU A 161 -2.52 7.85 13.06
CA GLU A 161 -1.51 6.95 13.62
C GLU A 161 -1.89 5.46 13.41
N PRO A 162 -2.05 5.04 12.13
CA PRO A 162 -2.48 3.68 11.85
C PRO A 162 -1.40 2.68 12.27
N THR A 163 -1.84 1.53 12.78
CA THR A 163 -0.97 0.37 13.06
C THR A 163 -0.79 -0.52 11.85
N VAL A 164 -1.68 -0.39 10.86
CA VAL A 164 -1.63 -1.02 9.53
C VAL A 164 -1.82 0.06 8.46
N LEU A 165 -0.91 0.13 7.51
CA LEU A 165 -0.96 1.06 6.39
C LEU A 165 -1.07 0.29 5.07
N LEU A 166 -2.18 0.48 4.37
CA LEU A 166 -2.45 -0.10 3.06
C LEU A 166 -2.28 0.97 2.00
N MET A 167 -1.46 0.71 0.99
CA MET A 167 -1.16 1.69 -0.06
C MET A 167 -1.34 1.07 -1.44
N ASP A 168 -2.23 1.63 -2.26
CA ASP A 168 -2.55 1.13 -3.60
C ASP A 168 -1.94 2.06 -4.65
N GLU A 169 -0.80 1.68 -5.23
CA GLU A 169 -0.06 2.42 -6.26
C GLU A 169 0.06 3.93 -5.97
N PRO A 170 0.50 4.34 -4.75
CA PRO A 170 0.36 5.72 -4.30
C PRO A 170 1.18 6.73 -5.11
N PHE A 171 2.24 6.28 -5.80
CA PHE A 171 3.16 7.14 -6.52
C PHE A 171 3.08 7.02 -8.05
N SER A 172 2.15 6.21 -8.59
CA SER A 172 2.06 5.90 -10.02
C SER A 172 1.84 7.12 -10.93
N ALA A 173 1.23 8.19 -10.42
CA ALA A 173 0.94 9.41 -11.17
C ALA A 173 1.99 10.52 -11.00
N LEU A 174 3.12 10.24 -10.33
CA LEU A 174 4.18 11.22 -10.09
C LEU A 174 5.31 11.10 -11.14
N ASP A 175 5.93 12.24 -11.47
CA ASP A 175 7.18 12.26 -12.21
C ASP A 175 8.32 11.64 -11.38
N VAL A 176 9.43 11.29 -12.04
CA VAL A 176 10.54 10.55 -11.45
C VAL A 176 11.14 11.26 -10.23
N GLN A 177 11.35 12.60 -10.31
CA GLN A 177 11.97 13.37 -9.24
C GLN A 177 11.04 13.48 -8.03
N THR A 178 9.78 13.84 -8.26
CA THR A 178 8.76 13.95 -7.21
C THR A 178 8.54 12.59 -6.53
N ARG A 179 8.62 11.49 -7.30
CA ARG A 179 8.47 10.13 -6.78
C ARG A 179 9.57 9.76 -5.79
N GLY A 180 10.85 10.00 -6.12
CA GLY A 180 11.98 9.78 -5.22
C GLY A 180 11.80 10.53 -3.89
N LEU A 181 11.51 11.83 -3.96
CA LEU A 181 11.25 12.65 -2.78
C LEU A 181 10.09 12.12 -1.92
N MET A 182 9.03 11.60 -2.54
CA MET A 182 7.89 11.03 -1.81
C MET A 182 8.20 9.66 -1.20
N GLN A 183 9.10 8.88 -1.80
CA GLN A 183 9.59 7.61 -1.24
C GLN A 183 10.41 7.85 0.03
N ASP A 184 11.34 8.79 -0.01
CA ASP A 184 12.14 9.18 1.16
C ASP A 184 11.26 9.74 2.27
N GLU A 185 10.29 10.58 1.92
CA GLU A 185 9.33 11.14 2.86
C GLU A 185 8.49 10.04 3.53
N LEU A 186 8.00 9.07 2.76
CA LEU A 186 7.27 7.91 3.29
C LEU A 186 8.16 7.11 4.25
N LEU A 187 9.39 6.77 3.85
CA LEU A 187 10.32 6.03 4.70
C LEU A 187 10.61 6.78 6.00
N ARG A 188 10.84 8.09 5.93
CA ARG A 188 11.09 8.95 7.10
C ARG A 188 9.90 8.99 8.05
N LEU A 189 8.66 9.14 7.53
CA LEU A 189 7.44 9.21 8.35
C LEU A 189 7.02 7.86 8.90
N TRP A 190 7.29 6.77 8.17
CA TRP A 190 7.00 5.42 8.62
C TRP A 190 8.02 4.90 9.64
N SER A 191 9.29 5.27 9.50
CA SER A 191 10.37 4.85 10.39
C SER A 191 10.03 5.21 11.85
N GLY A 192 10.08 4.21 12.74
CA GLY A 192 9.75 4.37 14.15
C GLY A 192 8.24 4.38 14.48
N SER A 193 7.34 4.31 13.48
CA SER A 193 5.88 4.21 13.71
C SER A 193 5.45 2.83 14.22
N GLY A 194 6.22 1.78 13.91
CA GLY A 194 5.86 0.39 14.18
C GLY A 194 4.69 -0.14 13.33
N ALA A 195 4.17 0.66 12.39
CA ALA A 195 3.07 0.25 11.53
C ALA A 195 3.50 -0.82 10.54
N ALA A 196 2.68 -1.86 10.38
CA ALA A 196 2.80 -2.82 9.28
C ALA A 196 2.33 -2.17 7.97
N VAL A 197 3.08 -2.36 6.88
CA VAL A 197 2.74 -1.76 5.58
C VAL A 197 2.49 -2.85 4.54
N VAL A 198 1.40 -2.74 3.80
CA VAL A 198 1.18 -3.47 2.54
C VAL A 198 1.12 -2.45 1.41
N PHE A 199 2.15 -2.44 0.60
CA PHE A 199 2.37 -1.49 -0.48
C PHE A 199 2.21 -2.18 -1.84
N VAL A 200 1.16 -1.85 -2.55
CA VAL A 200 0.91 -2.36 -3.90
C VAL A 200 1.54 -1.42 -4.91
N THR A 201 2.35 -1.97 -5.80
CA THR A 201 2.92 -1.23 -6.93
C THR A 201 3.11 -2.14 -8.14
N HIS A 202 3.23 -1.54 -9.32
CA HIS A 202 3.70 -2.20 -10.54
C HIS A 202 5.16 -1.86 -10.86
N ASP A 203 5.78 -0.99 -10.05
CA ASP A 203 7.17 -0.58 -10.19
C ASP A 203 8.05 -1.40 -9.23
N LEU A 204 8.96 -2.21 -9.81
CA LEU A 204 9.87 -3.05 -9.04
C LEU A 204 10.93 -2.26 -8.29
N GLU A 205 11.35 -1.12 -8.83
CA GLU A 205 12.32 -0.28 -8.12
C GLU A 205 11.71 0.25 -6.83
N GLU A 206 10.46 0.74 -6.88
CA GLU A 206 9.73 1.14 -5.67
C GLU A 206 9.65 0.00 -4.66
N ALA A 207 9.29 -1.19 -5.11
CA ALA A 207 9.14 -2.36 -4.25
C ALA A 207 10.44 -2.68 -3.51
N VAL A 208 11.58 -2.71 -4.20
CA VAL A 208 12.89 -3.04 -3.62
C VAL A 208 13.43 -1.91 -2.74
N VAL A 209 13.24 -0.64 -3.15
CA VAL A 209 13.67 0.54 -2.37
C VAL A 209 12.96 0.58 -1.01
N LEU A 210 11.63 0.36 -1.00
CA LEU A 210 10.80 0.64 0.16
C LEU A 210 10.66 -0.56 1.10
N ALA A 211 10.57 -1.79 0.57
CA ALA A 211 10.11 -2.93 1.34
C ALA A 211 11.22 -3.69 2.07
N ASP A 212 10.85 -4.38 3.14
CA ASP A 212 11.66 -5.40 3.80
C ASP A 212 11.48 -6.76 3.12
N ARG A 213 10.37 -6.92 2.39
CA ARG A 213 10.03 -8.12 1.64
C ARG A 213 9.15 -7.78 0.43
N VAL A 214 9.48 -8.36 -0.72
CA VAL A 214 8.68 -8.24 -1.94
C VAL A 214 7.92 -9.54 -2.19
N VAL A 215 6.61 -9.44 -2.40
CA VAL A 215 5.73 -10.56 -2.73
C VAL A 215 5.29 -10.44 -4.18
N VAL A 216 5.55 -11.48 -4.98
CA VAL A 216 5.13 -11.55 -6.38
C VAL A 216 3.82 -12.33 -6.49
N MET A 217 2.80 -11.73 -7.10
CA MET A 217 1.51 -12.35 -7.39
C MET A 217 1.46 -12.90 -8.81
N THR A 218 0.78 -14.04 -8.98
CA THR A 218 0.55 -14.67 -10.29
C THR A 218 -0.41 -13.85 -11.16
N ALA A 219 -0.38 -14.09 -12.48
CA ALA A 219 -1.45 -13.66 -13.39
C ALA A 219 -2.79 -14.27 -12.97
N GLY A 220 -3.86 -13.45 -12.92
CA GLY A 220 -5.16 -13.81 -12.35
C GLY A 220 -5.76 -15.16 -12.76
N PRO A 221 -6.50 -15.85 -11.87
CA PRO A 221 -6.76 -15.45 -10.49
C PRO A 221 -5.49 -15.48 -9.65
N ALA A 222 -5.25 -14.38 -8.91
CA ALA A 222 -3.98 -14.20 -8.23
C ALA A 222 -3.83 -15.10 -7.00
N THR A 223 -2.66 -15.66 -6.86
CA THR A 223 -2.11 -16.23 -5.64
C THR A 223 -0.67 -15.75 -5.49
N ILE A 224 0.00 -16.07 -4.38
CA ILE A 224 1.42 -15.72 -4.21
C ILE A 224 2.27 -16.72 -5.01
N LYS A 225 3.14 -16.20 -5.88
CA LYS A 225 4.13 -16.96 -6.62
C LYS A 225 5.43 -17.11 -5.85
N GLY A 226 5.87 -16.05 -5.20
CA GLY A 226 7.11 -16.02 -4.44
C GLY A 226 7.14 -14.87 -3.45
N SER A 227 8.03 -14.99 -2.47
CA SER A 227 8.27 -14.00 -1.42
C SER A 227 9.78 -13.84 -1.26
N PHE A 228 10.27 -12.62 -1.46
CA PHE A 228 11.69 -12.29 -1.59
C PHE A 228 12.07 -11.32 -0.48
N PRO A 229 12.93 -11.70 0.48
CA PRO A 229 13.45 -10.79 1.48
C PRO A 229 14.32 -9.71 0.81
N VAL A 230 14.30 -8.51 1.35
CA VAL A 230 15.12 -7.37 0.91
C VAL A 230 16.10 -7.03 2.02
N PRO A 231 17.26 -7.70 2.10
CA PRO A 231 18.25 -7.51 3.16
C PRO A 231 19.12 -6.26 2.90
N LEU A 232 18.49 -5.13 2.63
CA LEU A 232 19.14 -3.83 2.52
C LEU A 232 18.96 -3.08 3.84
N ASP A 233 20.04 -2.48 4.32
CA ASP A 233 20.07 -1.75 5.59
C ASP A 233 19.09 -0.56 5.59
N ARG A 234 18.66 -0.14 6.78
CA ARG A 234 17.89 1.07 7.02
C ARG A 234 18.70 2.02 7.93
N PRO A 235 18.58 3.34 7.79
CA PRO A 235 17.72 4.08 6.85
C PRO A 235 18.21 3.96 5.40
N ARG A 236 17.27 3.98 4.46
CA ARG A 236 17.56 3.96 3.02
C ARG A 236 17.35 5.34 2.42
N ASP A 237 18.26 5.76 1.57
CA ASP A 237 18.08 6.84 0.62
C ASP A 237 17.62 6.22 -0.71
N ALA A 238 16.52 6.72 -1.26
CA ALA A 238 15.88 6.11 -2.44
C ALA A 238 16.73 6.22 -3.71
N GLU A 239 17.64 7.20 -3.80
CA GLU A 239 18.54 7.36 -4.94
C GLU A 239 19.80 6.52 -4.77
N GLU A 240 20.44 6.59 -3.59
CA GLU A 240 21.70 5.90 -3.32
C GLU A 240 21.55 4.37 -3.30
N VAL A 241 20.49 3.86 -2.71
CA VAL A 241 20.27 2.40 -2.59
C VAL A 241 20.19 1.70 -3.95
N ARG A 242 19.67 2.38 -4.98
CA ARG A 242 19.57 1.84 -6.36
C ARG A 242 20.93 1.59 -7.00
N LEU A 243 21.97 2.26 -6.54
CA LEU A 243 23.34 2.13 -7.07
C LEU A 243 24.11 0.98 -6.42
N THR A 244 23.55 0.30 -5.43
CA THR A 244 24.20 -0.78 -4.71
C THR A 244 24.08 -2.13 -5.45
N ALA A 245 25.10 -2.98 -5.33
CA ALA A 245 25.06 -4.34 -5.88
C ALA A 245 23.91 -5.16 -5.29
N GLY A 246 23.67 -5.05 -3.97
CA GLY A 246 22.59 -5.75 -3.28
C GLY A 246 21.21 -5.43 -3.83
N PHE A 247 20.96 -4.15 -4.19
CA PHE A 247 19.72 -3.76 -4.85
C PHE A 247 19.55 -4.45 -6.21
N LEU A 248 20.60 -4.46 -7.04
CA LEU A 248 20.55 -5.05 -8.39
C LEU A 248 20.31 -6.56 -8.35
N ASP A 249 20.89 -7.27 -7.38
CA ASP A 249 20.71 -8.72 -7.23
C ASP A 249 19.28 -9.06 -6.86
N ILE A 250 18.69 -8.37 -5.87
CA ILE A 250 17.28 -8.54 -5.47
C ILE A 250 16.35 -8.16 -6.61
N TYR A 251 16.61 -7.03 -7.28
CA TYR A 251 15.80 -6.58 -8.42
C TYR A 251 15.74 -7.65 -9.51
N ARG A 252 16.88 -8.28 -9.87
CA ARG A 252 16.94 -9.35 -10.87
C ARG A 252 16.14 -10.57 -10.43
N GLU A 253 16.31 -11.01 -9.19
CA GLU A 253 15.61 -12.18 -8.65
C GLU A 253 14.07 -11.99 -8.71
N VAL A 254 13.58 -10.84 -8.26
CA VAL A 254 12.15 -10.50 -8.30
C VAL A 254 11.66 -10.34 -9.75
N TRP A 255 12.46 -9.69 -10.61
CA TRP A 255 12.13 -9.51 -12.01
C TRP A 255 12.00 -10.84 -12.74
N ASP A 256 12.91 -11.81 -12.52
CA ASP A 256 12.85 -13.11 -13.15
C ASP A 256 11.57 -13.88 -12.77
N SER A 257 11.12 -13.74 -11.54
CA SER A 257 9.83 -14.28 -11.11
C SER A 257 8.63 -13.56 -11.76
N LEU A 258 8.67 -12.22 -11.83
CA LEU A 258 7.55 -11.42 -12.32
C LEU A 258 7.39 -11.51 -13.85
N ARG A 259 8.48 -11.52 -14.63
CA ARG A 259 8.42 -11.49 -16.09
C ARG A 259 7.61 -12.64 -16.70
N GLU A 260 7.64 -13.82 -16.08
CA GLU A 260 6.84 -14.96 -16.53
C GLU A 260 5.34 -14.66 -16.42
N GLU A 261 4.91 -14.06 -15.32
CA GLU A 261 3.51 -13.69 -15.08
C GLU A 261 3.04 -12.57 -16.02
N VAL A 262 3.94 -11.62 -16.33
CA VAL A 262 3.66 -10.59 -17.34
C VAL A 262 3.48 -11.20 -18.72
N GLN A 263 4.29 -12.19 -19.11
CA GLN A 263 4.16 -12.90 -20.39
C GLN A 263 2.83 -13.66 -20.46
N ILE A 264 2.45 -14.39 -19.41
CA ILE A 264 1.16 -15.10 -19.31
C ILE A 264 -0.01 -14.12 -19.51
N THR A 265 0.06 -12.95 -18.86
CA THR A 265 -0.99 -11.93 -18.97
C THR A 265 -1.09 -11.37 -20.40
N ARG A 266 0.03 -11.11 -21.07
CA ARG A 266 0.06 -10.63 -22.48
C ARG A 266 -0.55 -11.67 -23.42
N GLN A 267 -0.20 -12.94 -23.28
CA GLN A 267 -0.74 -14.02 -24.10
C GLN A 267 -2.25 -14.16 -23.93
N ARG A 268 -2.76 -14.09 -22.71
CA ARG A 268 -4.21 -14.13 -22.40
C ARG A 268 -4.95 -12.91 -22.95
N GLY A 269 -4.32 -11.74 -22.96
CA GLY A 269 -4.89 -10.51 -23.54
C GLY A 269 -5.00 -10.58 -25.05
N ALA A 270 -3.99 -11.10 -25.75
CA ALA A 270 -3.99 -11.28 -27.18
C ALA A 270 -5.07 -12.28 -27.66
N GLY A 271 -5.32 -13.35 -26.91
CA GLY A 271 -6.36 -14.35 -27.23
C GLY A 271 -7.80 -13.89 -26.98
N ARG A 272 -8.02 -12.74 -26.32
CA ARG A 272 -9.36 -12.15 -26.11
C ARG A 272 -9.71 -11.06 -27.14
N ALA A 273 -8.74 -10.59 -27.91
CA ALA A 273 -8.91 -9.56 -28.93
C ALA A 273 -9.04 -10.15 -30.35
N ALA A 274 -8.83 -11.46 -30.52
CA ALA A 274 -9.09 -12.24 -31.72
C ALA A 274 -10.42 -13.01 -31.57
#